data_820cda19d0f6edfff8be5ae79accc8ad
#
_entry.id   820cda19d0f6edfff8be5ae79accc8ad
#
_cell.length_a   1.000
_cell.length_b   1.000
_cell.length_c   1.000
_cell.angle_alpha   90.00
_cell.angle_beta   90.00
_cell.angle_gamma   90.00
#
_symmetry.space_group_name_H-M   'P 1'
#
loop_
_entity.id
_entity.type
_entity.pdbx_description
1 polymer ?
#
loop_
_entity_poly.entity_id
_entity_poly.type
_entity_poly.pdbx_seq_one_letter_code
_entity_poly.pdbx_strand_id
1 'polypeptide(L)'
;MNWKHLALAGALVASWVLPTQAQQRFVSIGTGGVTGVYYPTGGAICRLVNKDRKKHGIRCSAESTGGSVYNINTVREGELEFGVAQSDWQYHAYNGTSKFADQGKFSDLRAVFSVHPEPFTLLSRGDKPIRRFEDLKGYKVNVG
;
A
#
# COMPACT_ATOMS: atom_id res chain seq x y z
N MET A 1 -23.71 -49.28 -59.81
CA MET A 1 -23.83 -47.88 -59.24
C MET A 1 -23.55 -48.01 -57.79
N ASN A 2 -22.30 -47.65 -57.38
CA ASN A 2 -21.72 -47.96 -56.07
C ASN A 2 -22.15 -46.93 -54.99
N TRP A 3 -22.93 -47.37 -54.06
CA TRP A 3 -23.34 -46.56 -52.89
C TRP A 3 -22.49 -46.90 -51.69
N LYS A 4 -21.22 -46.61 -51.79
CA LYS A 4 -20.34 -46.74 -50.65
C LYS A 4 -19.51 -45.46 -50.61
N HIS A 5 -19.75 -44.53 -49.69
CA HIS A 5 -18.89 -43.51 -49.18
C HIS A 5 -19.64 -42.25 -48.78
N LEU A 6 -20.51 -42.42 -47.74
CA LEU A 6 -20.95 -41.28 -46.94
C LEU A 6 -20.89 -41.68 -45.49
N ALA A 7 -19.66 -41.92 -45.06
CA ALA A 7 -19.34 -41.95 -43.68
C ALA A 7 -18.51 -40.75 -43.35
N LEU A 8 -19.14 -39.75 -42.90
CA LEU A 8 -18.61 -38.87 -42.38
C LEU A 8 -18.40 -38.30 -41.40
N ALA A 9 -17.63 -37.95 -40.89
CA ALA A 9 -16.90 -37.15 -39.96
C ALA A 9 -17.73 -36.07 -39.25
N GLY A 10 -18.40 -36.51 -38.25
CA GLY A 10 -18.84 -35.68 -37.13
C GLY A 10 -17.61 -35.41 -36.26
N ALA A 11 -16.82 -34.42 -36.59
CA ALA A 11 -15.79 -33.90 -35.70
C ALA A 11 -16.49 -33.21 -34.50
N LEU A 12 -16.58 -33.93 -33.39
CA LEU A 12 -16.89 -33.34 -32.09
C LEU A 12 -15.78 -32.37 -31.71
N VAL A 13 -15.98 -31.10 -31.97
CA VAL A 13 -15.23 -30.04 -31.36
C VAL A 13 -15.64 -29.97 -29.89
N ALA A 14 -15.03 -30.81 -29.08
CA ALA A 14 -15.08 -30.68 -27.65
C ALA A 14 -14.34 -29.39 -27.28
N SER A 15 -15.09 -28.31 -27.19
CA SER A 15 -14.60 -27.06 -26.66
C SER A 15 -14.18 -27.29 -25.19
N TRP A 16 -12.90 -27.45 -24.98
CA TRP A 16 -12.33 -27.52 -23.65
C TRP A 16 -12.50 -26.14 -23.06
N VAL A 17 -13.58 -25.95 -22.29
CA VAL A 17 -13.70 -24.79 -21.40
C VAL A 17 -12.70 -25.02 -20.29
N LEU A 18 -11.47 -24.57 -20.51
CA LEU A 18 -10.48 -24.49 -19.45
C LEU A 18 -11.06 -23.53 -18.39
N PRO A 19 -11.14 -23.95 -17.12
CA PRO A 19 -11.51 -23.03 -16.07
C PRO A 19 -10.49 -21.91 -16.09
N THR A 20 -10.93 -20.69 -16.36
CA THR A 20 -10.11 -19.50 -16.25
C THR A 20 -9.79 -19.37 -14.76
N GLN A 21 -8.67 -19.90 -14.33
CA GLN A 21 -8.15 -19.62 -12.99
C GLN A 21 -7.95 -18.11 -12.94
N ALA A 22 -8.71 -17.44 -12.08
CA ALA A 22 -8.52 -16.03 -11.83
C ALA A 22 -7.02 -15.82 -11.51
N GLN A 23 -6.32 -15.10 -12.37
CA GLN A 23 -4.90 -14.85 -12.22
C GLN A 23 -4.67 -14.19 -10.85
N GLN A 24 -3.88 -14.84 -10.00
CA GLN A 24 -3.60 -14.35 -8.67
C GLN A 24 -2.85 -13.01 -8.78
N ARG A 25 -3.44 -11.95 -8.23
CA ARG A 25 -2.83 -10.62 -8.19
C ARG A 25 -2.17 -10.39 -6.84
N PHE A 26 -0.90 -10.05 -6.86
CA PHE A 26 -0.16 -9.66 -5.67
C PHE A 26 -0.31 -8.16 -5.45
N VAL A 27 -0.44 -7.76 -4.20
CA VAL A 27 -0.57 -6.37 -3.77
C VAL A 27 0.28 -6.17 -2.53
N SER A 28 1.16 -5.19 -2.58
CA SER A 28 2.04 -4.79 -1.48
C SER A 28 1.59 -3.47 -0.87
N ILE A 29 1.61 -3.39 0.46
CA ILE A 29 1.37 -2.15 1.22
C ILE A 29 2.67 -1.76 1.91
N GLY A 30 3.29 -0.67 1.48
CA GLY A 30 4.41 -0.05 2.18
C GLY A 30 3.95 0.54 3.52
N THR A 31 4.70 0.31 4.56
CA THR A 31 4.31 0.70 5.93
C THR A 31 5.34 1.60 6.59
N GLY A 32 6.02 1.14 7.61
CA GLY A 32 7.09 1.79 8.35
C GLY A 32 7.95 0.74 9.04
N GLY A 33 8.76 1.14 10.00
CA GLY A 33 9.55 0.22 10.79
C GLY A 33 8.66 -0.80 11.53
N VAL A 34 9.16 -2.02 11.70
CA VAL A 34 8.41 -3.14 12.30
C VAL A 34 7.92 -2.88 13.74
N THR A 35 8.56 -1.97 14.44
CA THR A 35 8.17 -1.54 15.80
C THR A 35 7.17 -0.38 15.81
N GLY A 36 6.89 0.23 14.64
CA GLY A 36 5.97 1.35 14.50
C GLY A 36 4.53 0.89 14.27
N VAL A 37 3.60 1.83 14.29
CA VAL A 37 2.16 1.58 14.15
C VAL A 37 1.77 1.18 12.72
N TYR A 38 2.46 1.69 11.71
CA TYR A 38 2.11 1.43 10.31
C TYR A 38 2.23 -0.04 9.91
N TYR A 39 3.28 -0.73 10.40
CA TYR A 39 3.50 -2.12 10.05
C TYR A 39 2.38 -3.05 10.53
N PRO A 40 2.00 -3.06 11.82
CA PRO A 40 0.85 -3.86 12.27
C PRO A 40 -0.48 -3.43 11.63
N THR A 41 -0.64 -2.15 11.28
CA THR A 41 -1.82 -1.63 10.58
C THR A 41 -1.91 -2.23 9.17
N GLY A 42 -0.86 -2.13 8.37
CA GLY A 42 -0.80 -2.75 7.03
C GLY A 42 -1.00 -4.26 7.10
N GLY A 43 -0.40 -4.91 8.10
CA GLY A 43 -0.61 -6.34 8.35
C GLY A 43 -2.06 -6.69 8.67
N ALA A 44 -2.78 -5.85 9.42
CA ALA A 44 -4.20 -6.02 9.70
C ALA A 44 -5.05 -5.90 8.43
N ILE A 45 -4.78 -4.89 7.60
CA ILE A 45 -5.45 -4.70 6.31
C ILE A 45 -5.22 -5.92 5.44
N CYS A 46 -3.97 -6.37 5.29
CA CYS A 46 -3.66 -7.54 4.46
C CYS A 46 -4.31 -8.83 4.98
N ARG A 47 -4.43 -9.01 6.31
CA ARG A 47 -5.19 -10.14 6.85
C ARG A 47 -6.66 -10.12 6.42
N LEU A 48 -7.30 -8.95 6.45
CA LEU A 48 -8.69 -8.79 6.00
C LEU A 48 -8.84 -9.09 4.51
N VAL A 49 -7.97 -8.52 3.68
CA VAL A 49 -7.96 -8.79 2.22
C VAL A 49 -7.75 -10.28 1.95
N ASN A 50 -6.76 -10.89 2.58
CA ASN A 50 -6.42 -12.30 2.35
C ASN A 50 -7.49 -13.29 2.81
N LYS A 51 -8.39 -12.89 3.71
CA LYS A 51 -9.51 -13.73 4.16
C LYS A 51 -10.39 -14.18 2.99
N ASP A 52 -10.64 -13.28 2.06
CA ASP A 52 -11.49 -13.55 0.89
C ASP A 52 -10.70 -13.78 -0.41
N ARG A 53 -9.38 -14.05 -0.31
CA ARG A 53 -8.48 -14.20 -1.47
C ARG A 53 -8.97 -15.23 -2.51
N LYS A 54 -9.67 -16.28 -2.07
CA LYS A 54 -10.24 -17.29 -2.96
C LYS A 54 -11.36 -16.73 -3.84
N LYS A 55 -12.05 -15.65 -3.40
CA LYS A 55 -13.14 -15.02 -4.14
C LYS A 55 -12.64 -14.03 -5.17
N HIS A 56 -11.64 -13.22 -4.79
CA HIS A 56 -11.19 -12.09 -5.63
C HIS A 56 -9.78 -12.26 -6.22
N GLY A 57 -9.06 -13.33 -5.87
CA GLY A 57 -7.73 -13.61 -6.42
C GLY A 57 -6.60 -12.71 -5.93
N ILE A 58 -6.85 -11.78 -4.98
CA ILE A 58 -5.83 -10.84 -4.49
C ILE A 58 -5.11 -11.44 -3.28
N ARG A 59 -3.78 -11.38 -3.32
CA ARG A 59 -2.90 -11.69 -2.19
C ARG A 59 -2.18 -10.42 -1.75
N CYS A 60 -2.38 -10.02 -0.50
CA CYS A 60 -1.81 -8.81 0.09
C CYS A 60 -0.65 -9.15 1.03
N SER A 61 0.42 -8.37 0.96
CA SER A 61 1.56 -8.36 1.89
C SER A 61 1.83 -6.95 2.43
N ALA A 62 2.25 -6.86 3.68
CA ALA A 62 2.71 -5.62 4.28
C ALA A 62 4.23 -5.60 4.29
N GLU A 63 4.83 -4.51 3.85
CA GLU A 63 6.26 -4.35 3.74
C GLU A 63 6.76 -3.30 4.74
N SER A 64 7.83 -3.63 5.46
CA SER A 64 8.52 -2.67 6.33
C SER A 64 9.35 -1.71 5.47
N THR A 65 9.15 -0.41 5.68
CA THR A 65 9.76 0.65 4.86
C THR A 65 10.27 1.80 5.71
N GLY A 66 10.80 2.83 5.04
CA GLY A 66 11.19 4.10 5.65
C GLY A 66 10.03 5.05 5.99
N GLY A 67 8.77 4.64 5.82
CA GLY A 67 7.59 5.44 6.16
C GLY A 67 7.08 6.33 5.03
N SER A 68 6.34 7.38 5.37
CA SER A 68 5.48 8.14 4.46
C SER A 68 6.11 8.59 3.15
N VAL A 69 7.26 9.28 3.20
CA VAL A 69 7.92 9.81 2.00
C VAL A 69 8.42 8.69 1.10
N TYR A 70 9.02 7.66 1.70
CA TYR A 70 9.46 6.47 0.97
C TYR A 70 8.28 5.80 0.28
N ASN A 71 7.20 5.51 1.01
CA ASN A 71 6.02 4.84 0.47
C ASN A 71 5.42 5.59 -0.72
N ILE A 72 5.28 6.93 -0.61
CA ILE A 72 4.73 7.75 -1.69
C ILE A 72 5.62 7.70 -2.93
N ASN A 73 6.94 7.76 -2.78
CA ASN A 73 7.86 7.67 -3.90
C ASN A 73 7.79 6.30 -4.57
N THR A 74 7.80 5.23 -3.79
CA THR A 74 7.75 3.86 -4.31
C THR A 74 6.40 3.54 -4.98
N VAL A 75 5.29 4.15 -4.50
CA VAL A 75 3.99 4.11 -5.20
C VAL A 75 4.07 4.89 -6.52
N ARG A 76 4.73 6.04 -6.56
CA ARG A 76 4.93 6.82 -7.80
C ARG A 76 5.72 6.03 -8.85
N GLU A 77 6.71 5.27 -8.41
CA GLU A 77 7.56 4.41 -9.25
C GLU A 77 6.85 3.12 -9.70
N GLY A 78 5.70 2.81 -9.11
CA GLY A 78 4.91 1.62 -9.42
C GLY A 78 5.44 0.33 -8.80
N GLU A 79 6.35 0.43 -7.82
CA GLU A 79 6.91 -0.72 -7.10
C GLU A 79 6.05 -1.14 -5.90
N LEU A 80 5.21 -0.24 -5.39
CA LEU A 80 4.17 -0.51 -4.40
C LEU A 80 2.81 -0.10 -4.96
N GLU A 81 1.78 -0.90 -4.70
CA GLU A 81 0.41 -0.54 -5.05
C GLU A 81 -0.23 0.40 -4.04
N PHE A 82 0.14 0.27 -2.77
CA PHE A 82 -0.38 1.07 -1.67
C PHE A 82 0.73 1.45 -0.69
N GLY A 83 0.51 2.54 0.05
CA GLY A 83 1.39 2.95 1.13
C GLY A 83 0.61 3.60 2.27
N VAL A 84 1.02 3.33 3.50
CA VAL A 84 0.56 4.09 4.66
C VAL A 84 1.38 5.37 4.73
N ALA A 85 0.71 6.52 4.80
CA ALA A 85 1.37 7.81 4.83
C ALA A 85 0.58 8.84 5.62
N GLN A 86 1.28 9.77 6.25
CA GLN A 86 0.68 10.94 6.88
C GLN A 86 0.02 11.84 5.84
N SER A 87 -1.04 12.52 6.21
CA SER A 87 -1.84 13.35 5.31
C SER A 87 -1.09 14.59 4.79
N ASP A 88 -0.18 15.15 5.58
CA ASP A 88 0.69 16.26 5.17
C ASP A 88 1.64 15.85 4.04
N TRP A 89 2.25 14.66 4.10
CA TRP A 89 3.10 14.16 3.02
C TRP A 89 2.30 13.83 1.76
N GLN A 90 1.06 13.36 1.89
CA GLN A 90 0.16 13.18 0.75
C GLN A 90 -0.14 14.53 0.07
N TYR A 91 -0.43 15.58 0.87
CA TYR A 91 -0.63 16.94 0.38
C TYR A 91 0.60 17.45 -0.37
N HIS A 92 1.79 17.32 0.23
CA HIS A 92 3.03 17.79 -0.37
C HIS A 92 3.38 17.05 -1.66
N ALA A 93 3.19 15.75 -1.71
CA ALA A 93 3.42 14.95 -2.92
C ALA A 93 2.44 15.33 -4.04
N TYR A 94 1.15 15.44 -3.72
CA TYR A 94 0.13 15.82 -4.71
C TYR A 94 0.40 17.19 -5.33
N ASN A 95 0.87 18.15 -4.53
CA ASN A 95 1.14 19.52 -4.98
C ASN A 95 2.58 19.74 -5.48
N GLY A 96 3.50 18.78 -5.33
CA GLY A 96 4.91 18.92 -5.69
C GLY A 96 5.62 19.98 -4.84
N THR A 97 5.46 19.90 -3.52
CA THR A 97 6.04 20.85 -2.56
C THR A 97 6.88 20.14 -1.51
N SER A 98 7.62 20.89 -0.67
CA SER A 98 8.49 20.35 0.38
C SER A 98 9.49 19.33 -0.19
N LYS A 99 9.58 18.12 0.36
CA LYS A 99 10.50 17.06 -0.11
C LYS A 99 10.21 16.54 -1.52
N PHE A 100 9.07 16.91 -2.10
CA PHE A 100 8.67 16.50 -3.46
C PHE A 100 8.84 17.63 -4.50
N ALA A 101 9.42 18.79 -4.12
CA ALA A 101 9.55 19.94 -5.02
C ALA A 101 10.33 19.60 -6.31
N ASP A 102 11.44 18.88 -6.17
CA ASP A 102 12.30 18.51 -7.31
C ASP A 102 11.69 17.43 -8.20
N GLN A 103 10.75 16.65 -7.64
CA GLN A 103 10.07 15.56 -8.37
C GLN A 103 8.78 16.03 -9.06
N GLY A 104 8.32 17.24 -8.74
CA GLY A 104 7.06 17.78 -9.23
C GLY A 104 5.82 17.12 -8.63
N LYS A 105 4.67 17.53 -9.12
CA LYS A 105 3.35 17.06 -8.65
C LYS A 105 3.15 15.58 -8.92
N PHE A 106 2.53 14.89 -7.96
CA PHE A 106 2.03 13.53 -8.13
C PHE A 106 0.49 13.55 -8.18
N SER A 107 -0.06 14.06 -9.26
CA SER A 107 -1.51 14.25 -9.45
C SER A 107 -2.31 12.95 -9.52
N ASP A 108 -1.66 11.82 -9.79
CA ASP A 108 -2.29 10.50 -9.84
C ASP A 108 -2.39 9.82 -8.47
N LEU A 109 -1.77 10.40 -7.44
CA LEU A 109 -1.90 9.90 -6.08
C LEU A 109 -3.37 9.96 -5.61
N ARG A 110 -3.83 8.90 -4.97
CA ARG A 110 -5.19 8.81 -4.42
C ARG A 110 -5.16 8.38 -2.96
N ALA A 111 -5.93 9.08 -2.12
CA ALA A 111 -6.23 8.62 -0.77
C ALA A 111 -7.33 7.54 -0.84
N VAL A 112 -7.13 6.44 -0.14
CA VAL A 112 -8.12 5.34 -0.09
C VAL A 112 -9.03 5.51 1.13
N PHE A 113 -8.45 5.62 2.32
CA PHE A 113 -9.15 5.89 3.57
C PHE A 113 -8.17 6.36 4.65
N SER A 114 -8.69 7.00 5.70
CA SER A 114 -7.94 7.38 6.88
C SER A 114 -7.99 6.24 7.92
N VAL A 115 -6.86 5.95 8.55
CA VAL A 115 -6.73 4.84 9.51
C VAL A 115 -6.87 5.32 10.95
N HIS A 116 -6.07 6.31 11.33
CA HIS A 116 -6.06 6.89 12.69
C HIS A 116 -5.51 8.32 12.67
N PRO A 117 -5.82 9.16 13.68
CA PRO A 117 -5.15 10.43 13.86
C PRO A 117 -3.70 10.22 14.35
N GLU A 118 -2.80 11.10 13.94
CA GLU A 118 -1.41 11.16 14.41
C GLU A 118 -1.13 12.54 15.01
N PRO A 119 -1.61 12.84 16.23
CA PRO A 119 -1.30 14.10 16.87
C PRO A 119 0.19 14.15 17.25
N PHE A 120 0.81 15.31 17.03
CA PHE A 120 2.16 15.55 17.51
C PHE A 120 2.18 15.46 19.04
N THR A 121 2.97 14.54 19.58
CA THR A 121 3.06 14.33 21.02
C THR A 121 4.50 14.50 21.47
N LEU A 122 4.74 15.50 22.32
CA LEU A 122 6.04 15.74 22.94
C LEU A 122 6.03 15.12 24.35
N LEU A 123 7.01 14.29 24.63
CA LEU A 123 7.20 13.69 25.95
C LEU A 123 8.50 14.23 26.58
N SER A 124 8.43 14.65 27.83
CA SER A 124 9.60 14.98 28.63
C SER A 124 9.65 14.18 29.92
N ARG A 125 10.85 14.00 30.46
CA ARG A 125 11.01 13.40 31.80
C ARG A 125 10.42 14.34 32.83
N GLY A 126 9.75 13.80 33.85
CA GLY A 126 9.08 14.57 34.91
C GLY A 126 10.04 15.40 35.80
N ASP A 127 11.35 15.07 35.81
CA ASP A 127 12.39 15.82 36.52
C ASP A 127 12.91 17.04 35.71
N LYS A 128 12.45 17.25 34.48
CA LYS A 128 12.83 18.40 33.64
C LYS A 128 11.78 19.50 33.72
N PRO A 129 12.21 20.77 33.79
CA PRO A 129 11.31 21.93 33.89
C PRO A 129 10.69 22.29 32.54
N ILE A 130 10.30 21.30 31.74
CA ILE A 130 9.70 21.49 30.42
C ILE A 130 8.17 21.39 30.57
N ARG A 131 7.49 22.52 30.40
CA ARG A 131 6.03 22.66 30.52
C ARG A 131 5.39 23.13 29.22
N ARG A 132 6.17 23.79 28.35
CA ARG A 132 5.73 24.36 27.08
C ARG A 132 6.77 24.12 26.02
N PHE A 133 6.40 24.31 24.76
CA PHE A 133 7.29 24.08 23.62
C PHE A 133 8.57 24.98 23.68
N GLU A 134 8.43 26.22 24.16
CA GLU A 134 9.51 27.19 24.29
C GLU A 134 10.59 26.74 25.28
N ASP A 135 10.21 25.92 26.26
CA ASP A 135 11.13 25.41 27.28
C ASP A 135 12.15 24.41 26.69
N LEU A 136 11.93 23.95 25.45
CA LEU A 136 12.86 23.03 24.75
C LEU A 136 14.19 23.68 24.37
N LYS A 137 14.28 25.01 24.42
CA LYS A 137 15.49 25.73 24.03
C LYS A 137 16.70 25.26 24.84
N GLY A 138 17.72 24.77 24.13
CA GLY A 138 18.95 24.25 24.72
C GLY A 138 18.91 22.76 25.10
N TYR A 139 17.77 22.08 24.94
CA TYR A 139 17.68 20.64 25.13
C TYR A 139 17.89 19.87 23.82
N LYS A 140 18.41 18.66 23.94
CA LYS A 140 18.42 17.68 22.84
C LYS A 140 17.06 17.00 22.77
N VAL A 141 16.42 17.08 21.63
CA VAL A 141 15.10 16.46 21.37
C VAL A 141 15.27 15.37 20.34
N ASN A 142 14.76 14.17 20.66
CA ASN A 142 14.65 13.10 19.67
C ASN A 142 13.35 13.31 18.90
N VAL A 143 13.43 13.30 17.58
CA VAL A 143 12.28 13.51 16.68
C VAL A 143 11.95 12.29 15.80
N GLY A 144 12.56 11.14 16.07
CA GLY A 144 12.36 9.91 15.31
C GLY A 144 13.47 9.60 14.33
#